data_cef4e51a11a18316f189b6ca5e1e40a7
#
_entry.id   cef4e51a11a18316f189b6ca5e1e40a7
#
_cell.length_a   1.000
_cell.length_b   1.000
_cell.length_c   1.000
_cell.angle_alpha   90.00
_cell.angle_beta   90.00
_cell.angle_gamma   90.00
#
_symmetry.space_group_name_H-M   'P 1'
#
loop_
_entity.id
_entity.type
_entity.pdbx_description
1 polymer ?
#
loop_
_entity_poly.entity_id
_entity_poly.type
_entity_poly.pdbx_seq_one_letter_code
_entity_poly.pdbx_strand_id
1 'polypeptide(L)'
;KEKYSGIEKIEFSPIYVIGDDGSSMLNAYVRPTIYDKYGNQATLGTQIKNYTPNSLGIVTDLIVDFDWDGNEVIELFDSDDESIDVSNAKELPEEAKLTDAKSIDINIQMLVEDGQLKDVVKDEKGSSEAQIIYNVKLSKEED
;
A
#
# COMPACT_ATOMS: atom_id res chain seq x y z
N LYS A 1 3.83 3.37 -8.67
CA LYS A 1 4.23 4.45 -9.60
C LYS A 1 4.44 3.95 -11.04
N GLU A 2 4.78 2.70 -11.21
CA GLU A 2 5.11 2.13 -12.53
C GLU A 2 3.94 2.13 -13.51
N LYS A 3 2.72 2.14 -13.02
CA LYS A 3 1.50 2.03 -13.86
C LYS A 3 0.64 3.29 -13.88
N TYR A 4 1.10 4.37 -13.26
CA TYR A 4 0.36 5.63 -13.21
C TYR A 4 1.26 6.80 -13.53
N SER A 5 0.80 7.68 -14.41
CA SER A 5 1.46 8.97 -14.69
C SER A 5 0.83 10.06 -13.84
N GLY A 6 1.52 11.18 -13.71
CA GLY A 6 1.04 12.35 -12.98
C GLY A 6 1.29 12.32 -11.48
N ILE A 7 2.01 11.33 -10.99
CA ILE A 7 2.38 11.24 -9.58
C ILE A 7 3.71 11.96 -9.34
N GLU A 8 3.70 12.88 -8.39
CA GLU A 8 4.91 13.59 -7.94
C GLU A 8 5.61 12.86 -6.80
N LYS A 9 4.82 12.33 -5.87
CA LYS A 9 5.35 11.70 -4.66
C LYS A 9 4.36 10.67 -4.11
N ILE A 10 4.88 9.61 -3.55
CA ILE A 10 4.11 8.64 -2.77
C ILE A 10 4.76 8.57 -1.38
N GLU A 11 3.95 8.80 -0.35
CA GLU A 11 4.40 8.76 1.04
C GLU A 11 3.66 7.64 1.77
N PHE A 12 4.40 6.73 2.38
CA PHE A 12 3.81 5.63 3.14
C PHE A 12 3.67 6.01 4.61
N SER A 13 2.55 5.64 5.20
CA SER A 13 2.36 5.72 6.65
C SER A 13 3.29 4.76 7.39
N PRO A 14 3.39 4.86 8.72
CA PRO A 14 3.97 3.77 9.50
C PRO A 14 3.29 2.43 9.16
N ILE A 15 3.99 1.34 9.40
CA ILE A 15 3.41 0.01 9.28
C ILE A 15 2.58 -0.23 10.54
N TYR A 16 1.26 -0.26 10.39
CA TYR A 16 0.35 -0.52 11.50
C TYR A 16 0.17 -2.01 11.69
N VAL A 17 0.35 -2.48 12.91
CA VAL A 17 0.28 -3.90 13.26
C VAL A 17 -1.02 -4.19 14.00
N ILE A 18 -1.75 -5.19 13.54
CA ILE A 18 -3.02 -5.65 14.13
C ILE A 18 -2.84 -7.10 14.61
N GLY A 19 -3.46 -7.47 15.72
CA GLY A 19 -3.46 -8.85 16.22
C GLY A 19 -2.70 -9.04 17.53
N ASP A 20 -2.42 -7.95 18.24
CA ASP A 20 -1.79 -7.98 19.57
C ASP A 20 -2.83 -8.38 20.64
N ASP A 21 -3.59 -9.44 20.35
CA ASP A 21 -4.65 -9.97 21.19
C ASP A 21 -4.31 -11.35 21.77
N GLY A 22 -3.04 -11.75 21.66
CA GLY A 22 -2.57 -13.06 22.07
C GLY A 22 -2.61 -14.11 20.95
N SER A 23 -3.03 -13.73 19.74
CA SER A 23 -2.90 -14.63 18.59
C SER A 23 -1.43 -14.73 18.17
N SER A 24 -1.08 -15.88 17.58
CA SER A 24 0.29 -16.10 17.08
C SER A 24 0.54 -15.44 15.73
N MET A 25 -0.47 -14.82 15.12
CA MET A 25 -0.38 -14.22 13.81
C MET A 25 -0.70 -12.73 13.88
N LEU A 26 0.23 -11.90 13.42
CA LEU A 26 0.05 -10.48 13.31
C LEU A 26 -0.18 -10.11 11.85
N ASN A 27 -1.15 -9.24 11.62
CA ASN A 27 -1.38 -8.62 10.32
C ASN A 27 -0.85 -7.20 10.34
N ALA A 28 -0.43 -6.72 9.20
CA ALA A 28 0.07 -5.36 9.09
C ALA A 28 -0.52 -4.69 7.86
N TYR A 29 -0.63 -3.36 7.93
CA TYR A 29 -1.07 -2.58 6.79
C TYR A 29 -0.35 -1.23 6.74
N VAL A 30 -0.30 -0.65 5.56
CA VAL A 30 0.21 0.70 5.33
C VAL A 30 -0.82 1.50 4.53
N ARG A 31 -0.83 2.82 4.71
CA ARG A 31 -1.67 3.73 3.94
C ARG A 31 -0.79 4.62 3.08
N PRO A 32 -0.77 4.45 1.77
CA PRO A 32 -0.01 5.34 0.91
C PRO A 32 -0.82 6.62 0.62
N THR A 33 -0.14 7.75 0.67
CA THR A 33 -0.66 9.03 0.24
C THR A 33 0.00 9.39 -1.09
N ILE A 34 -0.83 9.69 -2.09
CA ILE A 34 -0.38 10.08 -3.42
C ILE A 34 -0.44 11.59 -3.54
N TYR A 35 0.63 12.18 -4.05
CA TYR A 35 0.73 13.60 -4.37
C TYR A 35 0.80 13.77 -5.88
N ASP A 36 -0.05 14.59 -6.43
CA ASP A 36 0.01 14.93 -7.85
C ASP A 36 0.97 16.09 -8.10
N LYS A 37 1.08 16.51 -9.35
CA LYS A 37 2.00 17.59 -9.75
C LYS A 37 1.44 18.99 -9.48
N TYR A 38 0.22 19.09 -8.98
CA TYR A 38 -0.49 20.36 -8.72
C TYR A 38 -0.57 20.69 -7.23
N GLY A 39 0.06 19.90 -6.37
CA GLY A 39 0.04 20.09 -4.94
C GLY A 39 -1.12 19.45 -4.21
N ASN A 40 -1.95 18.67 -4.91
CA ASN A 40 -3.02 17.91 -4.27
C ASN A 40 -2.48 16.59 -3.70
N GLN A 41 -3.12 16.12 -2.64
CA GLN A 41 -2.77 14.84 -2.03
C GLN A 41 -4.04 14.07 -1.65
N ALA A 42 -3.96 12.78 -1.71
CA ALA A 42 -5.04 11.89 -1.28
C ALA A 42 -4.46 10.58 -0.74
N THR A 43 -5.02 10.13 0.37
CA THR A 43 -4.62 8.87 0.99
C THR A 43 -5.54 7.76 0.47
N LEU A 44 -4.95 6.69 -0.04
CA LEU A 44 -5.71 5.55 -0.54
C LEU A 44 -6.46 4.88 0.62
N GLY A 45 -7.66 4.42 0.34
CA GLY A 45 -8.52 3.74 1.31
C GLY A 45 -9.41 4.65 2.13
N THR A 46 -9.33 5.98 1.97
CA THR A 46 -10.25 6.90 2.64
C THR A 46 -11.62 6.91 1.97
N GLN A 47 -12.64 7.16 2.77
CA GLN A 47 -14.01 7.25 2.27
C GLN A 47 -14.16 8.41 1.27
N ILE A 48 -14.81 8.14 0.15
CA ILE A 48 -15.11 9.13 -0.88
C ILE A 48 -16.64 9.17 -1.02
N LYS A 49 -17.26 10.26 -0.56
CA LYS A 49 -18.72 10.38 -0.56
C LYS A 49 -19.37 9.20 0.17
N ASN A 50 -20.19 8.43 -0.53
CA ASN A 50 -20.87 7.25 0.03
C ASN A 50 -20.11 5.94 -0.24
N TYR A 51 -18.95 6.02 -0.88
CA TYR A 51 -18.13 4.86 -1.19
C TYR A 51 -16.99 4.73 -0.18
N THR A 52 -16.90 3.56 0.44
CA THR A 52 -15.78 3.22 1.29
C THR A 52 -14.93 2.19 0.56
N PRO A 53 -13.73 2.56 0.09
CA PRO A 53 -12.81 1.56 -0.45
C PRO A 53 -12.54 0.47 0.58
N ASN A 54 -12.02 -0.66 0.17
CA ASN A 54 -11.69 -1.74 1.08
C ASN A 54 -11.04 -1.17 2.34
N SER A 55 -11.59 -1.55 3.48
CA SER A 55 -11.22 -1.01 4.78
C SER A 55 -9.70 -1.06 5.02
N LEU A 56 -9.20 -0.09 5.75
CA LEU A 56 -7.80 -0.04 6.16
C LEU A 56 -6.81 0.30 5.04
N GLY A 57 -7.26 1.04 4.04
CA GLY A 57 -6.40 1.45 2.94
C GLY A 57 -6.23 0.34 1.92
N ILE A 58 -5.07 0.23 1.34
CA ILE A 58 -4.77 -0.91 0.52
C ILE A 58 -4.53 -2.08 1.46
N VAL A 59 -5.47 -2.99 1.51
CA VAL A 59 -5.26 -4.27 2.17
C VAL A 59 -4.29 -5.03 1.28
N THR A 60 -3.06 -5.01 1.68
CA THR A 60 -2.11 -5.97 1.15
C THR A 60 -2.19 -7.17 2.06
N ASP A 61 -2.13 -8.33 1.48
CA ASP A 61 -2.05 -9.58 2.23
C ASP A 61 -0.64 -9.69 2.81
N LEU A 62 -0.37 -8.80 3.76
CA LEU A 62 0.90 -8.68 4.46
C LEU A 62 0.75 -9.32 5.82
N ILE A 63 1.60 -10.30 6.09
CA ILE A 63 1.66 -10.96 7.39
C ILE A 63 3.01 -10.69 8.02
N VAL A 64 2.98 -10.29 9.28
CA VAL A 64 4.18 -10.15 10.11
C VAL A 64 4.09 -11.18 11.22
N ASP A 65 5.10 -12.01 11.33
CA ASP A 65 5.20 -13.06 12.35
C ASP A 65 6.62 -13.04 12.94
N PHE A 66 6.90 -13.90 13.88
CA PHE A 66 8.22 -14.05 14.49
C PHE A 66 8.61 -15.52 14.49
N ASP A 67 9.84 -15.80 14.10
CA ASP A 67 10.37 -17.16 14.14
C ASP A 67 10.75 -17.57 15.59
N TRP A 68 11.22 -18.80 15.75
CA TRP A 68 11.59 -19.33 17.07
C TRP A 68 12.76 -18.58 17.73
N ASP A 69 13.56 -17.89 16.93
CA ASP A 69 14.69 -17.07 17.41
C ASP A 69 14.29 -15.62 17.66
N GLY A 70 13.01 -15.26 17.43
CA GLY A 70 12.49 -13.92 17.65
C GLY A 70 12.74 -12.96 16.51
N ASN A 71 13.17 -13.45 15.33
CA ASN A 71 13.36 -12.61 14.16
C ASN A 71 12.02 -12.37 13.46
N GLU A 72 11.86 -11.16 12.93
CA GLU A 72 10.67 -10.83 12.14
C GLU A 72 10.63 -11.63 10.83
N VAL A 73 9.49 -12.23 10.56
CA VAL A 73 9.19 -12.89 9.30
C VAL A 73 8.08 -12.08 8.63
N ILE A 74 8.37 -11.51 7.47
CA ILE A 74 7.42 -10.71 6.70
C ILE A 74 7.10 -11.44 5.42
N GLU A 75 5.83 -11.73 5.22
CA GLU A 75 5.35 -12.45 4.05
C GLU A 75 4.29 -11.65 3.32
N LEU A 76 4.35 -11.67 2.01
CA LEU A 76 3.32 -11.13 1.12
C LEU A 76 2.67 -12.29 0.37
N PHE A 77 1.38 -12.16 0.09
CA PHE A 77 0.70 -13.10 -0.78
C PHE A 77 0.72 -12.57 -2.22
N ASP A 78 1.00 -13.48 -3.14
CA ASP A 78 0.90 -13.16 -4.56
C ASP A 78 -0.55 -13.30 -5.07
N SER A 79 -0.75 -13.13 -6.36
CA SER A 79 -2.08 -13.23 -6.97
C SER A 79 -2.66 -14.65 -6.98
N ASP A 80 -1.87 -15.65 -6.66
CA ASP A 80 -2.30 -17.05 -6.56
C ASP A 80 -2.45 -17.50 -5.10
N ASP A 81 -2.46 -16.56 -4.16
CA ASP A 81 -2.53 -16.78 -2.71
C ASP A 81 -1.34 -17.59 -2.15
N GLU A 82 -0.20 -17.57 -2.84
CA GLU A 82 1.03 -18.16 -2.35
C GLU A 82 1.84 -17.12 -1.56
N SER A 83 2.35 -17.51 -0.39
CA SER A 83 3.13 -16.60 0.42
C SER A 83 4.58 -16.50 -0.07
N ILE A 84 5.11 -15.28 -0.04
CA ILE A 84 6.48 -14.98 -0.42
C ILE A 84 7.15 -14.29 0.75
N ASP A 85 8.22 -14.88 1.28
CA ASP A 85 9.00 -14.30 2.37
C ASP A 85 9.83 -13.12 1.82
N VAL A 86 9.55 -11.93 2.31
CA VAL A 86 10.24 -10.69 1.91
C VAL A 86 11.02 -10.07 3.06
N SER A 87 11.22 -10.82 4.16
CA SER A 87 11.86 -10.32 5.39
C SER A 87 13.23 -9.68 5.14
N ASN A 88 14.00 -10.24 4.22
CA ASN A 88 15.35 -9.78 3.91
C ASN A 88 15.47 -9.16 2.51
N ALA A 89 14.35 -8.93 1.85
CA ALA A 89 14.35 -8.34 0.51
C ALA A 89 14.61 -6.84 0.57
N LYS A 90 15.59 -6.37 -0.18
CA LYS A 90 15.86 -4.94 -0.32
C LYS A 90 14.91 -4.26 -1.29
N GLU A 91 14.41 -5.02 -2.25
CA GLU A 91 13.45 -4.57 -3.25
C GLU A 91 12.34 -5.61 -3.33
N LEU A 92 11.16 -5.19 -3.72
CA LEU A 92 10.03 -6.10 -3.87
C LEU A 92 10.31 -7.10 -4.99
N PRO A 93 10.31 -8.43 -4.70
CA PRO A 93 10.50 -9.44 -5.75
C PRO A 93 9.40 -9.34 -6.81
N GLU A 94 9.72 -9.69 -8.05
CA GLU A 94 8.76 -9.64 -9.16
C GLU A 94 7.52 -10.50 -8.87
N GLU A 95 7.71 -11.65 -8.21
CA GLU A 95 6.63 -12.56 -7.86
C GLU A 95 5.63 -11.93 -6.87
N ALA A 96 6.08 -10.99 -6.04
CA ALA A 96 5.25 -10.30 -5.07
C ALA A 96 4.53 -9.08 -5.65
N LYS A 97 4.85 -8.69 -6.87
CA LYS A 97 4.16 -7.59 -7.55
C LYS A 97 2.83 -8.07 -8.09
N LEU A 98 1.75 -7.37 -7.74
CA LEU A 98 0.44 -7.71 -8.24
C LEU A 98 0.33 -7.43 -9.74
N THR A 99 -0.20 -8.38 -10.49
CA THR A 99 -0.45 -8.22 -11.92
C THR A 99 -1.73 -7.44 -12.19
N ASP A 100 -2.67 -7.49 -11.24
CA ASP A 100 -3.95 -6.80 -11.31
C ASP A 100 -4.25 -6.15 -9.97
N ALA A 101 -4.52 -4.88 -9.99
CA ALA A 101 -4.79 -4.07 -8.79
C ALA A 101 -6.11 -3.31 -8.95
N LYS A 102 -7.19 -4.00 -9.30
CA LYS A 102 -8.50 -3.40 -9.57
C LYS A 102 -8.98 -2.49 -8.45
N SER A 103 -8.79 -2.88 -7.20
CA SER A 103 -9.22 -2.06 -6.06
C SER A 103 -8.45 -0.74 -5.99
N ILE A 104 -7.16 -0.77 -6.31
CA ILE A 104 -6.32 0.42 -6.37
C ILE A 104 -6.75 1.30 -7.56
N ASP A 105 -6.97 0.69 -8.72
CA ASP A 105 -7.40 1.38 -9.93
C ASP A 105 -8.72 2.12 -9.71
N ILE A 106 -9.70 1.45 -9.10
CA ILE A 106 -11.00 2.06 -8.79
C ILE A 106 -10.83 3.20 -7.80
N ASN A 107 -10.03 3.01 -6.74
CA ASN A 107 -9.82 4.02 -5.73
C ASN A 107 -9.18 5.29 -6.31
N ILE A 108 -8.13 5.13 -7.12
CA ILE A 108 -7.47 6.28 -7.75
C ILE A 108 -8.43 6.98 -8.72
N GLN A 109 -9.17 6.23 -9.53
CA GLN A 109 -10.15 6.81 -10.44
C GLN A 109 -11.18 7.66 -9.68
N MET A 110 -11.69 7.15 -8.58
CA MET A 110 -12.67 7.88 -7.76
C MET A 110 -12.07 9.14 -7.12
N LEU A 111 -10.81 9.09 -6.69
CA LEU A 111 -10.12 10.25 -6.13
C LEU A 111 -9.95 11.35 -7.19
N VAL A 112 -9.67 10.98 -8.42
CA VAL A 112 -9.58 11.93 -9.54
C VAL A 112 -10.95 12.52 -9.86
N GLU A 113 -11.99 11.69 -9.94
CA GLU A 113 -13.36 12.12 -10.21
C GLU A 113 -13.91 13.04 -9.10
N ASP A 114 -13.50 12.79 -7.86
CA ASP A 114 -13.91 13.62 -6.72
C ASP A 114 -13.12 14.94 -6.60
N GLY A 115 -12.10 15.12 -7.43
CA GLY A 115 -11.26 16.32 -7.44
C GLY A 115 -10.15 16.35 -6.39
N GLN A 116 -9.91 15.26 -5.70
CA GLN A 116 -8.82 15.16 -4.71
C GLN A 116 -7.45 15.03 -5.36
N LEU A 117 -7.41 14.40 -6.54
CA LEU A 117 -6.21 14.28 -7.38
C LEU A 117 -6.52 14.81 -8.79
N LYS A 118 -5.49 15.29 -9.46
CA LYS A 118 -5.61 15.81 -10.81
C LYS A 118 -4.56 15.20 -11.73
N ASP A 119 -5.00 14.76 -12.91
CA ASP A 119 -4.12 14.21 -13.96
C ASP A 119 -3.30 12.98 -13.53
N VAL A 120 -3.78 12.24 -12.54
CA VAL A 120 -3.23 10.93 -12.19
C VAL A 120 -4.01 9.88 -12.98
N VAL A 121 -3.36 9.31 -13.99
CA VAL A 121 -4.01 8.38 -14.91
C VAL A 121 -3.18 7.10 -15.08
N LYS A 122 -3.87 6.00 -15.35
CA LYS A 122 -3.21 4.73 -15.62
C LYS A 122 -2.48 4.82 -16.94
N ASP A 123 -1.17 4.64 -16.91
CA ASP A 123 -0.30 4.77 -18.07
C ASP A 123 0.93 3.89 -17.86
N GLU A 124 1.27 3.10 -18.86
CA GLU A 124 2.42 2.19 -18.83
C GLU A 124 3.76 2.94 -18.68
N LYS A 125 3.82 4.20 -19.06
CA LYS A 125 5.01 5.03 -18.85
C LYS A 125 5.27 5.29 -17.38
N GLY A 126 4.23 5.30 -16.57
CA GLY A 126 4.33 5.51 -15.14
C GLY A 126 4.81 6.89 -14.75
N SER A 127 5.24 7.00 -13.52
CA SER A 127 5.81 8.22 -12.92
C SER A 127 7.22 7.91 -12.41
N SER A 128 8.16 7.73 -13.33
CA SER A 128 9.54 7.33 -13.01
C SER A 128 10.25 8.31 -12.09
N GLU A 129 9.93 9.60 -12.22
CA GLU A 129 10.51 10.68 -11.41
C GLU A 129 9.84 10.84 -10.04
N ALA A 130 8.79 10.09 -9.75
CA ALA A 130 8.07 10.22 -8.50
C ALA A 130 8.95 9.83 -7.31
N GLN A 131 8.99 10.69 -6.30
CA GLN A 131 9.69 10.43 -5.05
C GLN A 131 8.87 9.42 -4.23
N ILE A 132 9.53 8.45 -3.62
CA ILE A 132 8.88 7.52 -2.69
C ILE A 132 9.49 7.72 -1.32
N ILE A 133 8.63 8.01 -0.34
CA ILE A 133 9.03 8.14 1.06
C ILE A 133 8.53 6.91 1.80
N TYR A 134 9.46 6.07 2.21
CA TYR A 134 9.17 4.88 2.99
C TYR A 134 9.18 5.21 4.48
N ASN A 135 8.25 4.61 5.20
CA ASN A 135 8.22 4.66 6.65
C ASN A 135 8.24 3.23 7.17
N VAL A 136 9.40 2.79 7.61
CA VAL A 136 9.63 1.42 8.07
C VAL A 136 9.36 1.24 9.57
N LYS A 137 8.83 2.27 10.22
CA LYS A 137 8.52 2.21 11.63
C LYS A 137 7.28 1.35 11.86
N LEU A 138 7.39 0.37 12.74
CA LEU A 138 6.24 -0.39 13.21
C LEU A 138 5.47 0.44 14.24
N SER A 139 4.17 0.41 14.15
CA SER A 139 3.29 1.11 15.08
C SER A 139 2.09 0.24 15.40
N LYS A 140 1.51 0.43 16.57
CA LYS A 140 0.20 -0.15 16.85
C LYS A 140 -0.85 0.54 16.00
N GLU A 141 -1.97 -0.15 15.79
CA GLU A 141 -3.06 0.38 15.00
C GLU A 141 -3.42 1.80 15.46
N GLU A 142 -3.68 2.64 14.50
CA GLU A 142 -4.14 4.01 14.75
C GLU A 142 -5.55 3.95 15.35
N ASP A 143 -5.72 4.62 16.47
CA ASP A 143 -7.02 4.71 17.15
C ASP A 143 -8.00 5.61 16.38
#